data_40b5ce0fa114af047bf0a1d9d14c03a3
#
_entry.id   40b5ce0fa114af047bf0a1d9d14c03a3
#
_cell.length_a   1.000
_cell.length_b   1.000
_cell.length_c   1.000
_cell.angle_alpha   90.00
_cell.angle_beta   90.00
_cell.angle_gamma   90.00
#
_symmetry.space_group_name_H-M   'P 1'
#
loop_
_entity.id
_entity.type
_entity.pdbx_description
1 polymer ?
#
loop_
_entity_poly.entity_id
_entity_poly.type
_entity_poly.pdbx_seq_one_letter_code
_entity_poly.pdbx_strand_id
1 'polypeptide(L)'
;MTAAELLNSLAENLGIDLCKQFVIPEVVSLAEDPVFRVRKSTALNFHNICKVGGEFELFERLMPAFVRLSKDDMYRVRRACADSIAEIAKYVSDDIRVGVLSEIYLRLTQDPSKLVKQSALQQSGMFIASLPCRAVNDSILGNFCSMAMSPTGDPAVDAELR
;
A
#
# COMPACT_ATOMS: atom_id res chain seq x y z
N MET A 1 -21.07 4.57 -1.57
CA MET A 1 -19.90 5.43 -1.29
C MET A 1 -19.46 5.14 0.12
N THR A 2 -18.20 4.79 0.34
CA THR A 2 -17.65 4.50 1.67
C THR A 2 -17.19 5.80 2.35
N ALA A 3 -17.04 5.80 3.69
CA ALA A 3 -16.50 6.95 4.42
C ALA A 3 -15.11 7.38 3.87
N ALA A 4 -14.27 6.42 3.52
CA ALA A 4 -12.97 6.69 2.93
C ALA A 4 -13.06 7.39 1.55
N GLU A 5 -14.00 7.01 0.70
CA GLU A 5 -14.24 7.68 -0.60
C GLU A 5 -14.75 9.11 -0.41
N LEU A 6 -15.62 9.34 0.57
CA LEU A 6 -16.09 10.69 0.92
C LEU A 6 -14.97 11.58 1.41
N LEU A 7 -14.13 11.08 2.32
CA LEU A 7 -12.98 11.83 2.85
C LEU A 7 -11.98 12.17 1.74
N ASN A 8 -11.75 11.27 0.80
CA ASN A 8 -10.88 11.53 -0.34
C ASN A 8 -11.43 12.64 -1.25
N SER A 9 -12.74 12.59 -1.56
CA SER A 9 -13.40 13.66 -2.34
C SER A 9 -13.38 15.02 -1.62
N LEU A 10 -13.51 15.02 -0.30
CA LEU A 10 -13.39 16.24 0.50
C LEU A 10 -11.94 16.75 0.50
N ALA A 11 -10.95 15.86 0.60
CA ALA A 11 -9.54 16.23 0.63
C ALA A 11 -9.10 17.00 -0.62
N GLU A 12 -9.58 16.61 -1.80
CA GLU A 12 -9.28 17.29 -3.06
C GLU A 12 -9.85 18.74 -3.12
N ASN A 13 -10.89 19.03 -2.34
CA ASN A 13 -11.62 20.32 -2.40
C ASN A 13 -11.30 21.24 -1.20
N LEU A 14 -10.83 20.71 -0.07
CA LEU A 14 -10.68 21.48 1.17
C LEU A 14 -9.37 22.27 1.31
N GLY A 15 -8.37 21.97 0.49
CA GLY A 15 -7.02 22.51 0.66
C GLY A 15 -6.22 21.83 1.77
N ILE A 16 -4.89 22.03 1.74
CA ILE A 16 -3.92 21.28 2.53
C ILE A 16 -4.14 21.43 4.05
N ASP A 17 -4.41 22.64 4.54
CA ASP A 17 -4.51 22.90 5.98
C ASP A 17 -5.74 22.22 6.61
N LEU A 18 -6.89 22.28 5.95
CA LEU A 18 -8.10 21.60 6.42
C LEU A 18 -7.97 20.07 6.33
N CYS A 19 -7.27 19.56 5.30
CA CYS A 19 -6.96 18.14 5.19
C CYS A 19 -6.11 17.67 6.37
N LYS A 20 -5.07 18.42 6.75
CA LYS A 20 -4.21 18.11 7.90
C LYS A 20 -4.99 18.09 9.21
N GLN A 21 -5.90 19.02 9.38
CA GLN A 21 -6.64 19.18 10.62
C GLN A 21 -7.77 18.18 10.81
N PHE A 22 -8.49 17.84 9.74
CA PHE A 22 -9.72 17.05 9.83
C PHE A 22 -9.63 15.69 9.11
N VAL A 23 -9.09 15.64 7.89
CA VAL A 23 -9.13 14.43 7.08
C VAL A 23 -8.09 13.41 7.52
N ILE A 24 -6.87 13.82 7.75
CA ILE A 24 -5.79 12.90 8.15
C ILE A 24 -6.07 12.19 9.48
N PRO A 25 -6.50 12.88 10.57
CA PRO A 25 -6.86 12.20 11.82
C PRO A 25 -7.99 11.17 11.62
N GLU A 26 -8.98 11.49 10.79
CA GLU A 26 -10.10 10.58 10.52
C GLU A 26 -9.65 9.36 9.73
N VAL A 27 -8.79 9.52 8.71
CA VAL A 27 -8.21 8.37 7.97
C VAL A 27 -7.40 7.47 8.90
N VAL A 28 -6.64 8.03 9.82
CA VAL A 28 -5.90 7.25 10.84
C VAL A 28 -6.85 6.49 11.74
N SER A 29 -7.97 7.12 12.17
CA SER A 29 -9.01 6.48 12.96
C SER A 29 -9.68 5.33 12.19
N LEU A 30 -10.03 5.53 10.91
CA LEU A 30 -10.60 4.49 10.05
C LEU A 30 -9.64 3.31 9.80
N ALA A 31 -8.35 3.54 9.87
CA ALA A 31 -7.34 2.48 9.78
C ALA A 31 -7.33 1.56 11.02
N GLU A 32 -7.92 2.00 12.12
CA GLU A 32 -8.05 1.27 13.40
C GLU A 32 -9.51 0.85 13.70
N ASP A 33 -10.42 1.05 12.77
CA ASP A 33 -11.85 0.71 12.93
C ASP A 33 -12.02 -0.78 13.28
N PRO A 34 -12.91 -1.14 14.21
CA PRO A 34 -13.16 -2.54 14.59
C PRO A 34 -13.66 -3.39 13.41
N VAL A 35 -14.32 -2.77 12.42
CA VAL A 35 -14.86 -3.46 11.25
C VAL A 35 -13.80 -3.58 10.15
N PHE A 36 -13.33 -4.79 9.89
CA PHE A 36 -12.29 -5.03 8.86
C PHE A 36 -12.64 -4.49 7.46
N ARG A 37 -13.93 -4.37 7.12
CA ARG A 37 -14.37 -3.83 5.82
C ARG A 37 -14.04 -2.34 5.70
N VAL A 38 -14.13 -1.60 6.80
CA VAL A 38 -13.72 -0.19 6.88
C VAL A 38 -12.21 -0.11 6.70
N ARG A 39 -11.43 -0.85 7.49
CA ARG A 39 -9.96 -0.90 7.37
C ARG A 39 -9.51 -1.30 5.97
N LYS A 40 -10.17 -2.29 5.34
CA LYS A 40 -9.90 -2.67 3.94
C LYS A 40 -10.14 -1.52 2.98
N SER A 41 -11.29 -0.83 3.10
CA SER A 41 -11.62 0.31 2.24
C SER A 41 -10.61 1.44 2.42
N THR A 42 -10.21 1.71 3.66
CA THR A 42 -9.16 2.68 3.97
C THR A 42 -7.83 2.31 3.30
N ALA A 43 -7.40 1.05 3.39
CA ALA A 43 -6.17 0.58 2.76
C ALA A 43 -6.18 0.73 1.23
N LEU A 44 -7.30 0.39 0.56
CA LEU A 44 -7.43 0.54 -0.90
C LEU A 44 -7.37 2.00 -1.36
N ASN A 45 -7.95 2.91 -0.58
CA ASN A 45 -8.06 4.33 -0.93
C ASN A 45 -6.93 5.18 -0.32
N PHE A 46 -5.95 4.56 0.33
CA PHE A 46 -4.90 5.26 1.07
C PHE A 46 -4.05 6.18 0.19
N HIS A 47 -3.80 5.79 -1.05
CA HIS A 47 -3.04 6.58 -2.02
C HIS A 47 -3.66 7.96 -2.29
N ASN A 48 -4.99 8.11 -2.20
CA ASN A 48 -5.65 9.39 -2.44
C ASN A 48 -5.32 10.43 -1.37
N ILE A 49 -5.22 10.01 -0.09
CA ILE A 49 -4.81 10.92 0.96
C ILE A 49 -3.31 11.27 0.87
N CYS A 50 -2.50 10.35 0.33
CA CYS A 50 -1.08 10.62 0.10
C CYS A 50 -0.85 11.73 -0.94
N LYS A 51 -1.78 11.95 -1.88
CA LYS A 51 -1.69 13.05 -2.87
C LYS A 51 -1.77 14.43 -2.23
N VAL A 52 -2.55 14.57 -1.17
CA VAL A 52 -2.84 15.87 -0.52
C VAL A 52 -2.13 16.03 0.82
N GLY A 53 -1.57 14.95 1.35
CA GLY A 53 -0.76 14.98 2.58
C GLY A 53 0.58 15.67 2.33
N GLY A 54 1.01 16.55 3.26
CA GLY A 54 2.38 17.05 3.26
C GLY A 54 3.37 15.95 3.68
N GLU A 55 4.66 16.13 3.36
CA GLU A 55 5.70 15.13 3.64
C GLU A 55 5.79 14.78 5.14
N PHE A 56 5.64 15.77 6.01
CA PHE A 56 5.63 15.59 7.46
C PHE A 56 4.47 14.68 7.91
N GLU A 57 3.25 14.96 7.47
CA GLU A 57 2.07 14.17 7.81
C GLU A 57 2.12 12.76 7.24
N LEU A 58 2.69 12.61 6.03
CA LEU A 58 2.94 11.30 5.44
C LEU A 58 3.83 10.46 6.33
N PHE A 59 4.97 11.01 6.76
CA PHE A 59 5.94 10.29 7.58
C PHE A 59 5.42 10.01 9.00
N GLU A 60 4.92 11.04 9.70
CA GLU A 60 4.58 10.97 11.13
C GLU A 60 3.24 10.30 11.43
N ARG A 61 2.28 10.37 10.52
CA ARG A 61 0.90 9.91 10.78
C ARG A 61 0.43 8.82 9.83
N LEU A 62 0.56 9.05 8.53
CA LEU A 62 -0.02 8.15 7.53
C LEU A 62 0.78 6.86 7.37
N MET A 63 2.11 6.92 7.29
CA MET A 63 2.92 5.72 7.16
C MET A 63 2.79 4.76 8.35
N PRO A 64 2.81 5.21 9.61
CA PRO A 64 2.52 4.34 10.75
C PRO A 64 1.15 3.64 10.66
N ALA A 65 0.11 4.36 10.20
CA ALA A 65 -1.21 3.76 9.99
C ALA A 65 -1.19 2.69 8.87
N PHE A 66 -0.50 2.96 7.76
CA PHE A 66 -0.35 1.99 6.67
C PHE A 66 0.48 0.77 7.09
N VAL A 67 1.52 0.95 7.90
CA VAL A 67 2.29 -0.16 8.49
C VAL A 67 1.37 -1.06 9.34
N ARG A 68 0.47 -0.49 10.14
CA ARG A 68 -0.51 -1.27 10.93
C ARG A 68 -1.47 -2.04 10.04
N LEU A 69 -2.07 -1.38 9.03
CA LEU A 69 -2.95 -2.05 8.05
C LEU A 69 -2.25 -3.21 7.33
N SER A 70 -0.97 -3.06 7.00
CA SER A 70 -0.19 -4.11 6.34
C SER A 70 0.17 -5.30 7.26
N LYS A 71 -0.08 -5.19 8.57
CA LYS A 71 0.07 -6.23 9.59
C LYS A 71 -1.27 -6.72 10.14
N ASP A 72 -2.39 -6.30 9.53
CA ASP A 72 -3.75 -6.63 9.99
C ASP A 72 -3.96 -8.16 10.06
N ASP A 73 -4.72 -8.61 11.07
CA ASP A 73 -5.07 -10.03 11.22
C ASP A 73 -5.84 -10.58 10.01
N MET A 74 -6.68 -9.72 9.39
CA MET A 74 -7.48 -10.08 8.24
C MET A 74 -6.67 -9.98 6.95
N TYR A 75 -6.40 -11.10 6.29
CA TYR A 75 -5.67 -11.15 5.02
C TYR A 75 -6.26 -10.23 3.94
N ARG A 76 -7.57 -9.96 3.98
CA ARG A 76 -8.27 -9.06 3.03
C ARG A 76 -7.82 -7.61 3.17
N VAL A 77 -7.44 -7.17 4.37
CA VAL A 77 -6.88 -5.85 4.64
C VAL A 77 -5.43 -5.81 4.14
N ARG A 78 -4.62 -6.82 4.47
CA ARG A 78 -3.24 -6.93 3.98
C ARG A 78 -3.17 -7.01 2.46
N ARG A 79 -4.10 -7.74 1.82
CA ARG A 79 -4.24 -7.76 0.36
C ARG A 79 -4.53 -6.36 -0.19
N ALA A 80 -5.44 -5.62 0.41
CA ALA A 80 -5.74 -4.25 0.01
C ALA A 80 -4.51 -3.33 0.09
N CYS A 81 -3.63 -3.52 1.09
CA CYS A 81 -2.35 -2.82 1.16
C CYS A 81 -1.42 -3.22 0.00
N ALA A 82 -1.37 -4.52 -0.35
CA ALA A 82 -0.61 -4.97 -1.51
C ALA A 82 -1.13 -4.36 -2.81
N ASP A 83 -2.45 -4.29 -3.00
CA ASP A 83 -3.08 -3.71 -4.19
C ASP A 83 -2.81 -2.21 -4.33
N SER A 84 -2.62 -1.46 -3.23
CA SER A 84 -2.46 0.01 -3.22
C SER A 84 -1.00 0.48 -3.15
N ILE A 85 -0.03 -0.39 -2.83
CA ILE A 85 1.35 0.01 -2.51
C ILE A 85 2.06 0.74 -3.66
N ALA A 86 1.86 0.32 -4.90
CA ALA A 86 2.47 0.93 -6.07
C ALA A 86 1.89 2.33 -6.35
N GLU A 87 0.61 2.54 -6.09
CA GLU A 87 -0.02 3.85 -6.21
C GLU A 87 0.47 4.81 -5.12
N ILE A 88 0.59 4.34 -3.87
CA ILE A 88 1.16 5.14 -2.76
C ILE A 88 2.59 5.58 -3.09
N ALA A 89 3.39 4.69 -3.67
CA ALA A 89 4.78 4.97 -4.02
C ALA A 89 4.96 6.17 -4.96
N LYS A 90 3.93 6.54 -5.73
CA LYS A 90 3.97 7.70 -6.64
C LYS A 90 3.94 9.05 -5.91
N TYR A 91 3.40 9.09 -4.69
CA TYR A 91 3.10 10.32 -3.95
C TYR A 91 3.99 10.55 -2.73
N VAL A 92 4.89 9.63 -2.45
CA VAL A 92 5.79 9.71 -1.28
C VAL A 92 7.22 9.97 -1.71
N SER A 93 8.05 10.50 -0.79
CA SER A 93 9.48 10.75 -1.03
C SER A 93 10.27 9.44 -1.22
N ASP A 94 11.47 9.56 -1.78
CA ASP A 94 12.38 8.43 -1.97
C ASP A 94 12.72 7.75 -0.63
N ASP A 95 12.88 8.51 0.44
CA ASP A 95 13.20 7.96 1.76
C ASP A 95 12.08 7.07 2.30
N ILE A 96 10.82 7.47 2.13
CA ILE A 96 9.65 6.65 2.49
C ILE A 96 9.55 5.42 1.59
N ARG A 97 9.79 5.57 0.28
CA ARG A 97 9.74 4.45 -0.68
C ARG A 97 10.79 3.39 -0.36
N VAL A 98 12.04 3.82 -0.21
CA VAL A 98 13.18 2.93 0.03
C VAL A 98 13.13 2.30 1.43
N GLY A 99 12.71 3.08 2.42
CA GLY A 99 12.59 2.60 3.80
C GLY A 99 11.27 1.85 4.03
N VAL A 100 10.24 2.60 4.37
CA VAL A 100 8.98 2.05 4.89
C VAL A 100 8.23 1.20 3.87
N LEU A 101 8.05 1.69 2.63
CA LEU A 101 7.28 0.93 1.63
C LEU A 101 8.00 -0.32 1.15
N SER A 102 9.33 -0.28 1.00
CA SER A 102 10.10 -1.48 0.63
C SER A 102 10.03 -2.57 1.70
N GLU A 103 10.06 -2.21 2.98
CA GLU A 103 9.86 -3.17 4.07
C GLU A 103 8.46 -3.80 4.05
N ILE A 104 7.42 -2.96 3.86
CA ILE A 104 6.04 -3.44 3.72
C ILE A 104 5.91 -4.38 2.52
N TYR A 105 6.44 -3.99 1.35
CA TYR A 105 6.42 -4.80 0.14
C TYR A 105 7.06 -6.17 0.36
N LEU A 106 8.29 -6.21 0.89
CA LEU A 106 9.00 -7.46 1.18
C LEU A 106 8.22 -8.37 2.13
N ARG A 107 7.57 -7.80 3.14
CA ARG A 107 6.72 -8.57 4.06
C ARG A 107 5.48 -9.14 3.35
N LEU A 108 4.80 -8.36 2.50
CA LEU A 108 3.62 -8.81 1.77
C LEU A 108 3.95 -9.89 0.72
N THR A 109 5.16 -9.87 0.14
CA THR A 109 5.64 -10.95 -0.75
C THR A 109 5.86 -12.28 -0.02
N GLN A 110 6.03 -12.25 1.30
CA GLN A 110 6.22 -13.43 2.15
C GLN A 110 4.99 -13.76 3.01
N ASP A 111 3.86 -13.10 2.77
CA ASP A 111 2.62 -13.27 3.54
C ASP A 111 2.15 -14.74 3.55
N PRO A 112 1.60 -15.27 4.66
CA PRO A 112 1.07 -16.63 4.71
C PRO A 112 -0.09 -16.87 3.73
N SER A 113 -0.84 -15.83 3.34
CA SER A 113 -1.95 -15.91 2.39
C SER A 113 -1.45 -15.84 0.94
N LYS A 114 -1.76 -16.86 0.13
CA LYS A 114 -1.48 -16.87 -1.32
C LYS A 114 -2.07 -15.66 -2.03
N LEU A 115 -3.28 -15.21 -1.64
CA LEU A 115 -3.96 -14.06 -2.26
C LEU A 115 -3.24 -12.74 -2.00
N VAL A 116 -2.58 -12.58 -0.86
CA VAL A 116 -1.75 -11.41 -0.56
C VAL A 116 -0.48 -11.44 -1.39
N LYS A 117 0.21 -12.59 -1.43
CA LYS A 117 1.41 -12.76 -2.29
C LYS A 117 1.12 -12.46 -3.75
N GLN A 118 0.02 -12.98 -4.28
CA GLN A 118 -0.39 -12.75 -5.66
C GLN A 118 -0.64 -11.26 -5.95
N SER A 119 -1.34 -10.55 -5.05
CA SER A 119 -1.52 -9.10 -5.19
C SER A 119 -0.19 -8.35 -5.14
N ALA A 120 0.73 -8.71 -4.23
CA ALA A 120 2.05 -8.13 -4.17
C ALA A 120 2.86 -8.37 -5.46
N LEU A 121 2.76 -9.57 -6.04
CA LEU A 121 3.40 -9.91 -7.32
C LEU A 121 2.84 -9.05 -8.47
N GLN A 122 1.53 -8.91 -8.57
CA GLN A 122 0.88 -8.09 -9.61
C GLN A 122 1.34 -6.62 -9.56
N GLN A 123 1.63 -6.09 -8.37
CA GLN A 123 2.09 -4.71 -8.19
C GLN A 123 3.62 -4.55 -8.30
N SER A 124 4.37 -5.65 -8.34
CA SER A 124 5.85 -5.64 -8.27
C SER A 124 6.50 -4.79 -9.34
N GLY A 125 6.08 -4.92 -10.60
CA GLY A 125 6.67 -4.18 -11.71
C GLY A 125 6.56 -2.66 -11.51
N MET A 126 5.37 -2.18 -11.18
CA MET A 126 5.13 -0.75 -10.94
C MET A 126 5.83 -0.25 -9.68
N PHE A 127 5.84 -1.06 -8.62
CA PHE A 127 6.51 -0.69 -7.37
C PHE A 127 8.03 -0.59 -7.58
N ILE A 128 8.67 -1.61 -8.17
CA ILE A 128 10.11 -1.62 -8.45
C ILE A 128 10.51 -0.46 -9.38
N ALA A 129 9.69 -0.18 -10.40
CA ALA A 129 9.93 0.94 -11.30
C ALA A 129 9.84 2.32 -10.60
N SER A 130 9.15 2.42 -9.47
CA SER A 130 9.05 3.64 -8.67
C SER A 130 10.28 3.87 -7.78
N LEU A 131 11.09 2.84 -7.54
CA LEU A 131 12.27 2.94 -6.69
C LEU A 131 13.44 3.59 -7.46
N PRO A 132 14.28 4.40 -6.80
CA PRO A 132 15.52 4.85 -7.40
C PRO A 132 16.44 3.65 -7.69
N CYS A 133 17.14 3.63 -8.84
CA CYS A 133 17.94 2.49 -9.30
C CYS A 133 18.91 1.95 -8.23
N ARG A 134 19.48 2.83 -7.41
CA ARG A 134 20.40 2.46 -6.31
C ARG A 134 19.72 1.69 -5.15
N ALA A 135 18.40 1.76 -5.03
CA ALA A 135 17.63 1.12 -3.96
C ALA A 135 17.08 -0.26 -4.38
N VAL A 136 17.13 -0.57 -5.67
CA VAL A 136 16.74 -1.89 -6.19
C VAL A 136 17.87 -2.86 -5.87
N ASN A 137 17.76 -3.56 -4.75
CA ASN A 137 18.75 -4.51 -4.27
C ASN A 137 18.38 -5.96 -4.62
N ASP A 138 19.36 -6.87 -4.42
CA ASP A 138 19.21 -8.28 -4.71
C ASP A 138 18.04 -8.94 -3.94
N SER A 139 17.69 -8.43 -2.78
CA SER A 139 16.55 -8.94 -1.99
C SER A 139 15.21 -8.66 -2.67
N ILE A 140 15.03 -7.45 -3.22
CA ILE A 140 13.80 -7.07 -3.94
C ILE A 140 13.73 -7.84 -5.26
N LEU A 141 14.82 -7.88 -6.03
CA LEU A 141 14.88 -8.61 -7.30
C LEU A 141 14.78 -10.11 -7.10
N GLY A 142 15.46 -10.67 -6.12
CA GLY A 142 15.41 -12.10 -5.81
C GLY A 142 14.00 -12.55 -5.40
N ASN A 143 13.30 -11.77 -4.59
CA ASN A 143 11.91 -12.05 -4.24
C ASN A 143 10.99 -11.97 -5.47
N PHE A 144 11.14 -10.96 -6.31
CA PHE A 144 10.37 -10.84 -7.55
C PHE A 144 10.62 -12.04 -8.48
N CYS A 145 11.87 -12.39 -8.74
CA CYS A 145 12.21 -13.55 -9.59
C CYS A 145 11.68 -14.86 -8.99
N SER A 146 11.86 -15.07 -7.68
CA SER A 146 11.37 -16.27 -6.98
C SER A 146 9.83 -16.40 -7.07
N MET A 147 9.12 -15.29 -6.89
CA MET A 147 7.66 -15.27 -6.99
C MET A 147 7.18 -15.49 -8.42
N ALA A 148 7.84 -14.86 -9.41
CA ALA A 148 7.51 -14.99 -10.83
C ALA A 148 7.77 -16.41 -11.36
N MET A 149 8.73 -17.14 -10.80
CA MET A 149 9.06 -18.50 -11.18
C MET A 149 8.27 -19.57 -10.41
N SER A 150 7.58 -19.18 -9.33
CA SER A 150 6.78 -20.13 -8.55
C SER A 150 5.42 -20.31 -9.19
N PRO A 151 5.00 -21.59 -9.51
CA PRO A 151 3.67 -21.84 -10.05
C PRO A 151 2.60 -21.32 -9.08
N THR A 152 1.72 -20.49 -9.56
CA THR A 152 0.62 -19.93 -8.72
C THR A 152 -0.44 -20.98 -8.41
N GLY A 153 -0.41 -22.11 -9.15
CA GLY A 153 -1.41 -23.17 -9.11
C GLY A 153 -2.68 -22.82 -9.90
N ASP A 154 -2.69 -21.66 -10.57
CA ASP A 154 -3.74 -21.27 -11.51
C ASP A 154 -3.14 -21.22 -12.93
N PRO A 155 -3.56 -22.13 -13.84
CA PRO A 155 -3.00 -22.20 -15.19
C PRO A 155 -3.15 -20.92 -16.01
N ALA A 156 -4.19 -20.12 -15.74
CA ALA A 156 -4.42 -18.85 -16.43
C ALA A 156 -3.41 -17.79 -15.98
N VAL A 157 -3.15 -17.71 -14.67
CA VAL A 157 -2.18 -16.77 -14.11
C VAL A 157 -0.74 -17.15 -14.48
N ASP A 158 -0.43 -18.45 -14.48
CA ASP A 158 0.90 -18.95 -14.86
C ASP A 158 1.21 -18.73 -16.35
N ALA A 159 0.19 -18.63 -17.21
CA ALA A 159 0.34 -18.32 -18.64
C ALA A 159 0.61 -16.82 -18.90
N GLU A 160 0.06 -15.93 -18.08
CA GLU A 160 0.28 -14.47 -18.19
C GLU A 160 1.63 -14.02 -17.63
N LEU A 161 2.25 -14.83 -16.75
CA LEU A 161 3.54 -14.51 -16.11
C LEU A 161 4.77 -15.02 -16.87
N ARG A 162 4.59 -15.74 -18.01
CA ARG A 162 5.65 -16.24 -18.89
C ARG A 162 5.79 -15.38 -20.13
#